data_d44cd3a0cbf25e5b95862a093a872de1
#
_entry.id   d44cd3a0cbf25e5b95862a093a872de1
#
_cell.length_a   1.000
_cell.length_b   1.000
_cell.length_c   1.000
_cell.angle_alpha   90.00
_cell.angle_beta   90.00
_cell.angle_gamma   90.00
#
_symmetry.space_group_name_H-M   'P 1'
#
loop_
_entity.id
_entity.type
_entity.pdbx_description
1 polymer ?
#
loop_
_entity_poly.entity_id
_entity_poly.type
_entity_poly.pdbx_seq_one_letter_code
_entity_poly.pdbx_strand_id
1 'polypeptide(L)'
;PQTDGNAYIAHMTKFIRLHIEEPFTIQDLADYMNLNRSYMTTLFKKHLGVSPHVYIENCRITKAKHLLETTTFSIESIACSCGYAKSDSFTRAFLRRVGMRPKEYRQRQRRYLPKT
;
A
#
# COMPACT_ATOMS: atom_id res chain seq x y z
N PRO A 1 8.30 31.67 4.36
CA PRO A 1 9.02 30.59 3.72
C PRO A 1 8.06 29.64 3.05
N GLN A 2 8.38 29.28 1.83
CA GLN A 2 7.56 28.35 1.08
C GLN A 2 7.90 26.93 1.48
N THR A 3 6.88 26.14 1.77
CA THR A 3 7.06 24.70 1.98
C THR A 3 7.38 24.09 0.60
N ASP A 4 8.53 23.44 0.48
CA ASP A 4 8.90 22.80 -0.77
C ASP A 4 8.19 21.46 -0.94
N GLY A 5 8.28 20.90 -2.14
CA GLY A 5 7.62 19.63 -2.45
C GLY A 5 8.14 18.47 -1.61
N ASN A 6 9.41 18.50 -1.21
CA ASN A 6 10.01 17.46 -0.37
C ASN A 6 9.36 17.37 1.01
N ALA A 7 9.03 18.54 1.60
CA ALA A 7 8.36 18.57 2.90
C ALA A 7 6.95 17.97 2.79
N TYR A 8 6.20 18.31 1.74
CA TYR A 8 4.88 17.73 1.51
C TYR A 8 4.98 16.20 1.32
N ILE A 9 5.95 15.74 0.53
CA ILE A 9 6.15 14.30 0.29
C ILE A 9 6.47 13.58 1.60
N ALA A 10 7.32 14.14 2.44
CA ALA A 10 7.66 13.54 3.74
C ALA A 10 6.42 13.39 4.63
N HIS A 11 5.57 14.42 4.67
CA HIS A 11 4.32 14.37 5.44
C HIS A 11 3.34 13.35 4.88
N MET A 12 3.18 13.29 3.56
CA MET A 12 2.26 12.37 2.91
C MET A 12 2.69 10.91 3.09
N THR A 13 3.97 10.61 2.92
CA THR A 13 4.47 9.25 3.09
C THR A 13 4.38 8.81 4.54
N LYS A 14 4.59 9.71 5.49
CA LYS A 14 4.39 9.43 6.90
C LYS A 14 2.93 9.10 7.21
N PHE A 15 1.99 9.90 6.68
CA PHE A 15 0.56 9.62 6.84
C PHE A 15 0.23 8.22 6.31
N ILE A 16 0.71 7.90 5.11
CA ILE A 16 0.45 6.60 4.49
C ILE A 16 0.95 5.46 5.38
N ARG A 17 2.18 5.57 5.89
CA ARG A 17 2.73 4.51 6.76
C ARG A 17 1.93 4.36 8.05
N LEU A 18 1.53 5.47 8.68
CA LEU A 18 0.81 5.43 9.95
C LEU A 18 -0.62 4.92 9.81
N HIS A 19 -1.23 5.08 8.63
CA HIS A 19 -2.63 4.73 8.40
C HIS A 19 -2.80 3.58 7.41
N ILE A 20 -1.75 2.83 7.14
CA ILE A 20 -1.77 1.79 6.09
C ILE A 20 -2.83 0.71 6.35
N GLU A 21 -3.17 0.47 7.61
CA GLU A 21 -4.19 -0.51 7.99
C GLU A 21 -5.62 0.00 7.80
N GLU A 22 -5.78 1.27 7.50
CA GLU A 22 -7.09 1.90 7.33
C GLU A 22 -7.39 2.05 5.85
N PRO A 23 -8.65 1.87 5.44
CA PRO A 23 -9.03 2.02 4.03
C PRO A 23 -9.23 3.48 3.63
N PHE A 24 -8.23 4.33 3.88
CA PHE A 24 -8.32 5.73 3.50
C PHE A 24 -8.28 5.89 1.98
N THR A 25 -8.84 7.00 1.49
CA THR A 25 -8.89 7.32 0.06
C THR A 25 -7.85 8.38 -0.29
N ILE A 26 -7.62 8.58 -1.59
CA ILE A 26 -6.78 9.68 -2.07
C ILE A 26 -7.34 11.02 -1.59
N GLN A 27 -8.68 11.16 -1.59
CA GLN A 27 -9.30 12.39 -1.10
C GLN A 27 -9.03 12.61 0.39
N ASP A 28 -9.05 11.56 1.21
CA ASP A 28 -8.71 11.66 2.62
C ASP A 28 -7.28 12.19 2.81
N LEU A 29 -6.34 11.71 2.02
CA LEU A 29 -4.96 12.18 2.08
C LEU A 29 -4.86 13.65 1.65
N ALA A 30 -5.54 14.02 0.57
CA ALA A 30 -5.57 15.41 0.09
C ALA A 30 -6.16 16.34 1.15
N ASP A 31 -7.26 15.93 1.78
CA ASP A 31 -7.92 16.70 2.84
C ASP A 31 -7.01 16.87 4.05
N TYR A 32 -6.34 15.79 4.45
CA TYR A 32 -5.39 15.84 5.57
C TYR A 32 -4.27 16.84 5.29
N MET A 33 -3.76 16.86 4.07
CA MET A 33 -2.66 17.75 3.66
C MET A 33 -3.14 19.15 3.28
N ASN A 34 -4.45 19.36 3.21
CA ASN A 34 -5.04 20.60 2.72
C ASN A 34 -4.50 20.99 1.33
N LEU A 35 -4.43 19.98 0.46
CA LEU A 35 -3.97 20.14 -0.93
C LEU A 35 -5.07 19.66 -1.88
N ASN A 36 -5.09 20.18 -3.11
CA ASN A 36 -5.94 19.59 -4.11
C ASN A 36 -5.29 18.34 -4.70
N ARG A 37 -6.12 17.45 -5.23
CA ARG A 37 -5.67 16.14 -5.71
C ARG A 37 -4.69 16.25 -6.89
N SER A 38 -4.92 17.21 -7.78
CA SER A 38 -4.06 17.40 -8.96
C SER A 38 -2.64 17.80 -8.54
N TYR A 39 -2.52 18.74 -7.62
CA TYR A 39 -1.22 19.16 -7.12
C TYR A 39 -0.50 18.02 -6.40
N MET A 40 -1.23 17.30 -5.58
CA MET A 40 -0.69 16.13 -4.86
C MET A 40 -0.16 15.07 -5.83
N THR A 41 -0.92 14.78 -6.89
CA THR A 41 -0.50 13.84 -7.92
C THR A 41 0.77 14.31 -8.62
N THR A 42 0.86 15.61 -8.94
CA THR A 42 2.05 16.18 -9.54
C THR A 42 3.27 16.03 -8.65
N LEU A 43 3.13 16.28 -7.36
CA LEU A 43 4.22 16.12 -6.40
C LEU A 43 4.69 14.67 -6.31
N PHE A 44 3.76 13.72 -6.23
CA PHE A 44 4.12 12.30 -6.17
C PHE A 44 4.89 11.87 -7.41
N LYS A 45 4.41 12.23 -8.59
CA LYS A 45 5.09 11.85 -9.83
C LYS A 45 6.47 12.49 -9.94
N LYS A 46 6.59 13.75 -9.52
CA LYS A 46 7.86 14.47 -9.58
C LYS A 46 8.91 13.87 -8.64
N HIS A 47 8.52 13.56 -7.40
CA HIS A 47 9.45 13.15 -6.35
C HIS A 47 9.60 11.63 -6.21
N LEU A 48 8.55 10.87 -6.53
CA LEU A 48 8.52 9.42 -6.32
C LEU A 48 8.34 8.62 -7.62
N GLY A 49 8.10 9.30 -8.73
CA GLY A 49 7.98 8.65 -10.04
C GLY A 49 6.65 7.94 -10.29
N VAL A 50 5.73 7.94 -9.32
CA VAL A 50 4.43 7.26 -9.43
C VAL A 50 3.34 8.14 -8.84
N SER A 51 2.08 7.82 -9.19
CA SER A 51 0.92 8.51 -8.62
C SER A 51 0.72 8.10 -7.15
N PRO A 52 -0.02 8.91 -6.36
CA PRO A 52 -0.36 8.52 -4.99
C PRO A 52 -1.04 7.17 -4.91
N HIS A 53 -1.97 6.88 -5.82
CA HIS A 53 -2.69 5.61 -5.84
C HIS A 53 -1.75 4.42 -5.98
N VAL A 54 -0.82 4.51 -6.93
CA VAL A 54 0.17 3.44 -7.16
C VAL A 54 1.09 3.29 -5.96
N TYR A 55 1.53 4.40 -5.39
CA TYR A 55 2.40 4.37 -4.21
C TYR A 55 1.72 3.67 -3.03
N ILE A 56 0.48 4.05 -2.73
CA ILE A 56 -0.28 3.46 -1.62
C ILE A 56 -0.51 1.97 -1.87
N GLU A 57 -0.92 1.60 -3.09
CA GLU A 57 -1.14 0.20 -3.44
C GLU A 57 0.14 -0.62 -3.25
N ASN A 58 1.28 -0.10 -3.70
CA ASN A 58 2.57 -0.78 -3.53
C ASN A 58 2.92 -0.97 -2.05
N CYS A 59 2.66 0.03 -1.21
CA CYS A 59 2.89 -0.08 0.24
C CYS A 59 2.01 -1.17 0.87
N ARG A 60 0.73 -1.21 0.49
CA ARG A 60 -0.21 -2.21 1.00
C ARG A 60 0.19 -3.62 0.57
N ILE A 61 0.60 -3.78 -0.69
CA ILE A 61 1.02 -5.08 -1.21
C ILE A 61 2.33 -5.54 -0.58
N THR A 62 3.26 -4.63 -0.34
CA THR A 62 4.52 -4.97 0.35
C THR A 62 4.24 -5.50 1.75
N LYS A 63 3.34 -4.85 2.49
CA LYS A 63 2.91 -5.32 3.81
C LYS A 63 2.25 -6.70 3.71
N ALA A 64 1.39 -6.90 2.70
CA ALA A 64 0.72 -8.17 2.49
C ALA A 64 1.70 -9.30 2.22
N LYS A 65 2.71 -9.07 1.39
CA LYS A 65 3.76 -10.05 1.13
C LYS A 65 4.43 -10.49 2.43
N HIS A 66 4.79 -9.53 3.27
CA HIS A 66 5.42 -9.82 4.55
C HIS A 66 4.52 -10.70 5.43
N LEU A 67 3.23 -10.36 5.54
CA LEU A 67 2.28 -11.14 6.33
C LEU A 67 2.05 -12.54 5.75
N LEU A 68 1.99 -12.66 4.43
CA LEU A 68 1.84 -13.94 3.76
C LEU A 68 3.05 -14.86 4.04
N GLU A 69 4.23 -14.28 4.11
CA GLU A 69 5.49 -15.02 4.34
C GLU A 69 5.69 -15.40 5.79
N THR A 70 5.24 -14.57 6.73
CA THR A 70 5.61 -14.70 8.15
C THR A 70 4.49 -15.14 9.07
N THR A 71 3.24 -15.22 8.57
CA THR A 71 2.09 -15.57 9.41
C THR A 71 1.26 -16.67 8.79
N THR A 72 0.34 -17.24 9.59
CA THR A 72 -0.68 -18.16 9.12
C THR A 72 -2.06 -17.48 9.02
N PHE A 73 -2.09 -16.16 9.08
CA PHE A 73 -3.33 -15.39 9.01
C PHE A 73 -4.09 -15.72 7.72
N SER A 74 -5.42 -15.70 7.80
CA SER A 74 -6.27 -15.91 6.62
C SER A 74 -6.07 -14.78 5.61
N ILE A 75 -6.39 -15.05 4.35
CA ILE A 75 -6.30 -14.03 3.30
C ILE A 75 -7.21 -12.84 3.64
N GLU A 76 -8.41 -13.09 4.15
CA GLU A 76 -9.34 -12.03 4.59
C GLU A 76 -8.73 -11.16 5.68
N SER A 77 -8.08 -11.79 6.65
CA SER A 77 -7.44 -11.09 7.76
C SER A 77 -6.29 -10.21 7.26
N ILE A 78 -5.48 -10.74 6.35
CA ILE A 78 -4.37 -9.99 5.74
C ILE A 78 -4.91 -8.82 4.93
N ALA A 79 -5.97 -9.02 4.14
CA ALA A 79 -6.59 -7.94 3.37
C ALA A 79 -7.00 -6.79 4.29
N CYS A 80 -7.67 -7.11 5.39
CA CYS A 80 -8.10 -6.12 6.37
C CYS A 80 -6.90 -5.38 6.99
N SER A 81 -5.85 -6.12 7.37
CA SER A 81 -4.64 -5.54 7.97
C SER A 81 -3.88 -4.63 7.01
N CYS A 82 -4.10 -4.78 5.71
CA CYS A 82 -3.45 -3.97 4.68
C CYS A 82 -4.34 -2.83 4.18
N GLY A 83 -5.49 -2.59 4.84
CA GLY A 83 -6.34 -1.45 4.53
C GLY A 83 -7.36 -1.70 3.43
N TYR A 84 -7.64 -2.96 3.11
CA TYR A 84 -8.69 -3.30 2.15
C TYR A 84 -9.96 -3.69 2.88
N ALA A 85 -11.07 -3.02 2.55
CA ALA A 85 -12.35 -3.32 3.16
C ALA A 85 -12.90 -4.69 2.74
N LYS A 86 -12.52 -5.15 1.54
CA LYS A 86 -12.98 -6.43 0.98
C LYS A 86 -11.80 -7.23 0.46
N SER A 87 -11.83 -8.55 0.69
CA SER A 87 -10.76 -9.43 0.22
C SER A 87 -10.70 -9.52 -1.31
N ASP A 88 -11.83 -9.32 -2.00
CA ASP A 88 -11.84 -9.30 -3.47
C ASP A 88 -11.01 -8.15 -4.02
N SER A 89 -11.13 -6.96 -3.44
CA SER A 89 -10.35 -5.79 -3.84
C SER A 89 -8.86 -6.05 -3.61
N PHE A 90 -8.52 -6.64 -2.47
CA PHE A 90 -7.16 -7.02 -2.14
C PHE A 90 -6.59 -8.03 -3.14
N THR A 91 -7.35 -9.08 -3.41
CA THR A 91 -6.89 -10.14 -4.33
C THR A 91 -6.61 -9.58 -5.72
N ARG A 92 -7.48 -8.69 -6.23
CA ARG A 92 -7.26 -8.06 -7.53
C ARG A 92 -6.02 -7.18 -7.54
N ALA A 93 -5.82 -6.38 -6.48
CA ALA A 93 -4.64 -5.52 -6.37
C ALA A 93 -3.37 -6.36 -6.28
N PHE A 94 -3.39 -7.42 -5.49
CA PHE A 94 -2.24 -8.31 -5.33
C PHE A 94 -1.89 -8.99 -6.67
N LEU A 95 -2.90 -9.52 -7.36
CA LEU A 95 -2.71 -10.15 -8.67
C LEU A 95 -2.11 -9.16 -9.67
N ARG A 96 -2.61 -7.92 -9.69
CA ARG A 96 -2.12 -6.88 -10.59
C ARG A 96 -0.66 -6.54 -10.32
N ARG A 97 -0.25 -6.46 -9.06
CA ARG A 97 1.11 -6.02 -8.69
C ARG A 97 2.12 -7.16 -8.65
N VAL A 98 1.70 -8.36 -8.28
CA VAL A 98 2.61 -9.49 -8.04
C VAL A 98 2.58 -10.50 -9.18
N GLY A 99 1.47 -10.57 -9.91
CA GLY A 99 1.32 -11.52 -11.00
C GLY A 99 0.79 -12.89 -10.60
N MET A 100 0.45 -13.06 -9.32
CA MET A 100 -0.16 -14.28 -8.83
C MET A 100 -1.08 -13.96 -7.65
N ARG A 101 -1.94 -14.89 -7.29
CA ARG A 101 -2.89 -14.69 -6.19
C ARG A 101 -2.18 -14.82 -4.84
N PRO A 102 -2.72 -14.19 -3.79
CA PRO A 102 -2.08 -14.23 -2.46
C PRO A 102 -1.81 -15.64 -1.95
N LYS A 103 -2.78 -16.54 -2.11
CA LYS A 103 -2.65 -17.93 -1.65
C LYS A 103 -1.51 -18.66 -2.36
N GLU A 104 -1.41 -18.46 -3.68
CA GLU A 104 -0.33 -19.05 -4.49
C GLU A 104 1.01 -18.48 -4.09
N TYR A 105 1.09 -17.17 -3.86
CA TYR A 105 2.32 -16.52 -3.41
C TYR A 105 2.79 -17.13 -2.09
N ARG A 106 1.88 -17.27 -1.13
CA ARG A 106 2.21 -17.88 0.17
C ARG A 106 2.77 -19.27 0.02
N GLN A 107 2.14 -20.09 -0.82
CA GLN A 107 2.59 -21.47 -1.05
C GLN A 107 3.98 -21.52 -1.66
N ARG A 108 4.26 -20.64 -2.62
CA ARG A 108 5.57 -20.59 -3.27
C ARG A 108 6.65 -20.15 -2.31
N GLN A 109 6.38 -19.14 -1.49
CA GLN A 109 7.36 -18.65 -0.52
C GLN A 109 7.71 -19.71 0.51
N ARG A 110 6.74 -20.49 0.95
CA ARG A 110 6.96 -21.56 1.93
C ARG A 110 7.80 -22.72 1.40
N ARG A 111 7.80 -22.93 0.09
CA ARG A 111 8.64 -23.97 -0.52
C ARG A 111 10.13 -23.67 -0.39
N TYR A 112 10.48 -22.40 -0.28
CA TYR A 112 11.87 -21.95 -0.23
C TYR A 112 12.34 -21.66 1.18
N LEU A 113 11.48 -21.79 2.19
CA LEU A 113 11.88 -21.59 3.58
C LEU A 113 12.53 -22.86 4.12
N PRO A 114 13.65 -22.74 4.88
CA PRO A 114 14.26 -23.90 5.51
C PRO A 114 13.26 -24.57 6.46
N LYS A 115 13.18 -25.88 6.38
CA LYS A 115 12.42 -26.65 7.34
C LYS A 115 13.23 -26.72 8.63
N THR A 116 12.68 -26.18 9.70
CA THR A 116 13.29 -26.27 11.01
C THR A 116 12.69 -27.40 11.82
#